data_012c74d231e484eb3b3fc07bdec5f191
#
_entry.id   012c74d231e484eb3b3fc07bdec5f191
#
_cell.length_a   1.000
_cell.length_b   1.000
_cell.length_c   1.000
_cell.angle_alpha   90.00
_cell.angle_beta   90.00
_cell.angle_gamma   90.00
#
_symmetry.space_group_name_H-M   'P 1'
#
loop_
_entity.id
_entity.type
_entity.pdbx_description
1 polymer ?
#
loop_
_entity_poly.entity_id
_entity_poly.type
_entity_poly.pdbx_seq_one_letter_code
_entity_poly.pdbx_strand_id
1 'polypeptide(L)'
;IIDGSSYLYRAFHAMPPLSTSKGQPTGAVKGVTNMLLNLKKDSEGSPIIVVFDAKGKTFRNEIYSEYKANRPPMPDELRLQLDPVKSICRAIGFPLIEIEGVEADDVIATITKMAKDAKYKCVVSSLDKDLMQLVEDPDTTLMNTMKHEIFNEEKVFEKFGVKPNQIRDMLALVGDSSDNIPGVPKVGQKTAAKWLNEYSNLDGVIKNADLIKGVVGDNLRNSLSELQRNVDLVSLKEDVDLNVNFEDLLKLNPNQEELDKIFKDLEFAPINKDKDEQAPKKNGKYQTVLSKKDLNSWINKIKKSKAFAIDTETDSVQTVSANMLGISLSVAENEGCYIPIGPVSYTHLTLPTSPKV
;
A
#
# COMPACT_ATOMS: atom_id res chain seq x y z
N ILE A 1 0.08 -1.83 10.93
CA ILE A 1 -0.30 -3.19 10.49
C ILE A 1 -0.40 -3.16 8.97
N ILE A 2 0.22 -4.14 8.30
CA ILE A 2 0.22 -4.26 6.84
C ILE A 2 -0.65 -5.45 6.43
N ASP A 3 -1.60 -5.22 5.55
CA ASP A 3 -2.28 -6.27 4.79
C ASP A 3 -1.33 -6.79 3.69
N GLY A 4 -0.64 -7.89 4.00
CA GLY A 4 0.36 -8.50 3.13
C GLY A 4 -0.24 -9.10 1.85
N SER A 5 -1.45 -9.64 1.95
CA SER A 5 -2.19 -10.17 0.79
C SER A 5 -2.52 -9.06 -0.20
N SER A 6 -3.03 -7.93 0.27
CA SER A 6 -3.31 -6.74 -0.56
C SER A 6 -2.02 -6.20 -1.21
N TYR A 7 -0.92 -6.14 -0.47
CA TYR A 7 0.40 -5.72 -1.00
C TYR A 7 0.89 -6.65 -2.09
N LEU A 8 0.75 -7.96 -1.90
CA LEU A 8 1.18 -8.98 -2.86
C LEU A 8 0.41 -8.87 -4.18
N TYR A 9 -0.92 -8.87 -4.13
CA TYR A 9 -1.76 -8.73 -5.32
C TYR A 9 -1.51 -7.41 -6.04
N ARG A 10 -1.40 -6.33 -5.31
CA ARG A 10 -1.11 -5.01 -5.87
C ARG A 10 0.24 -4.99 -6.60
N ALA A 11 1.29 -5.53 -5.98
CA ALA A 11 2.60 -5.61 -6.61
C ALA A 11 2.56 -6.47 -7.88
N PHE A 12 1.85 -7.59 -7.85
CA PHE A 12 1.70 -8.48 -9.00
C PHE A 12 1.09 -7.78 -10.20
N HIS A 13 0.05 -6.96 -9.98
CA HIS A 13 -0.60 -6.23 -11.08
C HIS A 13 0.13 -4.96 -11.52
N ALA A 14 0.95 -4.37 -10.66
CA ALA A 14 1.65 -3.12 -10.95
C ALA A 14 3.04 -3.33 -11.56
N MET A 15 3.70 -4.44 -11.24
CA MET A 15 5.06 -4.70 -11.69
C MET A 15 5.08 -5.39 -13.07
N PRO A 16 6.09 -5.09 -13.90
CA PRO A 16 6.31 -5.87 -15.11
C PRO A 16 6.65 -7.33 -14.77
N PRO A 17 6.47 -8.27 -15.71
CA PRO A 17 6.83 -9.68 -15.51
C PRO A 17 8.36 -9.84 -15.44
N LEU A 18 8.90 -9.70 -14.22
CA LEU A 18 10.31 -9.94 -13.94
C LEU A 18 10.52 -11.38 -13.51
N SER A 19 11.66 -11.96 -13.92
CA SER A 19 12.09 -13.30 -13.51
C SER A 19 13.60 -13.37 -13.31
N THR A 20 14.05 -14.36 -12.53
CA THR A 20 15.47 -14.72 -12.46
C THR A 20 15.95 -15.32 -13.78
N SER A 21 17.27 -15.46 -13.94
CA SER A 21 17.89 -16.16 -15.08
C SER A 21 17.40 -17.61 -15.25
N LYS A 22 16.87 -18.22 -14.17
CA LYS A 22 16.29 -19.57 -14.13
C LYS A 22 14.79 -19.60 -14.41
N GLY A 23 14.16 -18.44 -14.70
CA GLY A 23 12.74 -18.32 -15.01
C GLY A 23 11.81 -18.26 -13.80
N GLN A 24 12.31 -18.10 -12.57
CA GLN A 24 11.46 -17.90 -11.39
C GLN A 24 10.88 -16.49 -11.40
N PRO A 25 9.53 -16.33 -11.32
CA PRO A 25 8.91 -15.01 -11.32
C PRO A 25 9.27 -14.22 -10.03
N THR A 26 9.60 -12.93 -10.18
CA THR A 26 10.09 -12.08 -9.09
C THR A 26 9.46 -10.69 -9.04
N GLY A 27 8.58 -10.34 -9.99
CA GLY A 27 8.01 -9.00 -10.09
C GLY A 27 7.27 -8.58 -8.83
N ALA A 28 6.33 -9.41 -8.35
CA ALA A 28 5.59 -9.13 -7.12
C ALA A 28 6.51 -9.10 -5.90
N VAL A 29 7.50 -10.01 -5.82
CA VAL A 29 8.47 -10.02 -4.72
C VAL A 29 9.21 -8.70 -4.65
N LYS A 30 9.73 -8.20 -5.79
CA LYS A 30 10.43 -6.93 -5.85
C LYS A 30 9.54 -5.75 -5.49
N GLY A 31 8.31 -5.74 -6.00
CA GLY A 31 7.34 -4.70 -5.69
C GLY A 31 7.01 -4.62 -4.20
N VAL A 32 6.68 -5.77 -3.58
CA VAL A 32 6.41 -5.82 -2.13
C VAL A 32 7.64 -5.43 -1.33
N THR A 33 8.83 -5.95 -1.68
CA THR A 33 10.08 -5.60 -1.00
C THR A 33 10.31 -4.09 -0.97
N ASN A 34 10.15 -3.42 -2.11
CA ASN A 34 10.31 -1.97 -2.18
C ASN A 34 9.29 -1.23 -1.31
N MET A 35 8.02 -1.66 -1.33
CA MET A 35 6.99 -1.07 -0.49
C MET A 35 7.30 -1.23 1.01
N LEU A 36 7.75 -2.42 1.43
CA LEU A 36 8.10 -2.70 2.83
C LEU A 36 9.32 -1.90 3.30
N LEU A 37 10.35 -1.77 2.47
CA LEU A 37 11.55 -0.99 2.80
C LEU A 37 11.25 0.50 2.90
N ASN A 38 10.41 1.03 2.01
CA ASN A 38 9.96 2.41 2.08
C ASN A 38 9.15 2.64 3.37
N LEU A 39 8.20 1.76 3.66
CA LEU A 39 7.39 1.88 4.87
C LEU A 39 8.24 1.76 6.14
N LYS A 40 9.25 0.87 6.17
CA LYS A 40 10.22 0.78 7.27
C LYS A 40 10.97 2.09 7.50
N LYS A 41 11.35 2.76 6.41
CA LYS A 41 12.02 4.06 6.46
C LYS A 41 11.07 5.14 6.99
N ASP A 42 9.84 5.17 6.48
CA ASP A 42 8.84 6.19 6.81
C ASP A 42 8.24 6.00 8.21
N SER A 43 8.33 4.80 8.79
CA SER A 43 7.79 4.48 10.12
C SER A 43 8.62 5.00 11.29
N GLU A 44 9.80 5.57 11.05
CA GLU A 44 10.70 6.14 12.09
C GLU A 44 10.95 5.19 13.27
N GLY A 45 10.99 3.87 13.01
CA GLY A 45 11.21 2.85 14.03
C GLY A 45 9.96 2.36 14.75
N SER A 46 8.76 2.80 14.34
CA SER A 46 7.51 2.24 14.85
C SER A 46 7.39 0.75 14.51
N PRO A 47 6.78 -0.07 15.37
CA PRO A 47 6.54 -1.49 15.08
C PRO A 47 5.72 -1.67 13.80
N ILE A 48 6.10 -2.67 13.00
CA ILE A 48 5.39 -3.04 11.76
C ILE A 48 5.05 -4.51 11.84
N ILE A 49 3.77 -4.84 11.69
CA ILE A 49 3.25 -6.20 11.70
C ILE A 49 2.68 -6.49 10.31
N VAL A 50 3.00 -7.65 9.73
CA VAL A 50 2.49 -8.06 8.43
C VAL A 50 1.54 -9.23 8.61
N VAL A 51 0.35 -9.13 8.02
CA VAL A 51 -0.68 -10.17 8.09
C VAL A 51 -0.94 -10.72 6.70
N PHE A 52 -1.00 -12.05 6.58
CA PHE A 52 -1.37 -12.74 5.35
C PHE A 52 -2.56 -13.65 5.58
N ASP A 53 -3.35 -13.87 4.52
CA ASP A 53 -4.35 -14.93 4.52
C ASP A 53 -3.68 -16.31 4.58
N ALA A 54 -4.21 -17.16 5.43
CA ALA A 54 -3.85 -18.57 5.46
C ALA A 54 -4.51 -19.34 4.30
N LYS A 55 -3.96 -20.52 4.00
CA LYS A 55 -4.58 -21.41 3.02
C LYS A 55 -5.80 -22.10 3.62
N GLY A 56 -6.84 -22.26 2.84
CA GLY A 56 -8.00 -23.04 3.22
C GLY A 56 -9.29 -22.24 3.27
N LYS A 57 -10.33 -22.90 3.79
CA LYS A 57 -11.63 -22.26 4.00
C LYS A 57 -11.65 -21.54 5.34
N THR A 58 -12.44 -20.48 5.41
CA THR A 58 -12.66 -19.74 6.64
C THR A 58 -14.05 -20.06 7.21
N PHE A 59 -14.33 -19.62 8.43
CA PHE A 59 -15.66 -19.78 9.06
C PHE A 59 -16.78 -19.19 8.21
N ARG A 60 -16.47 -18.17 7.35
CA ARG A 60 -17.46 -17.59 6.44
C ARG A 60 -17.96 -18.58 5.40
N ASN A 61 -17.14 -19.54 4.97
CA ASN A 61 -17.58 -20.61 4.07
C ASN A 61 -18.52 -21.62 4.76
N GLU A 62 -18.48 -21.72 6.10
CA GLU A 62 -19.43 -22.52 6.87
C GLU A 62 -20.79 -21.81 6.98
N ILE A 63 -20.77 -20.47 7.13
CA ILE A 63 -22.00 -19.65 7.15
C ILE A 63 -22.66 -19.61 5.77
N TYR A 64 -21.86 -19.50 4.70
CA TYR A 64 -22.34 -19.38 3.33
C TYR A 64 -21.37 -20.05 2.35
N SER A 65 -21.80 -21.20 1.80
CA SER A 65 -20.96 -22.03 0.90
C SER A 65 -20.51 -21.30 -0.36
N GLU A 66 -21.32 -20.34 -0.84
CA GLU A 66 -21.03 -19.54 -2.01
C GLU A 66 -20.11 -18.33 -1.76
N TYR A 67 -19.69 -18.12 -0.49
CA TYR A 67 -18.78 -17.04 -0.13
C TYR A 67 -17.47 -17.14 -0.91
N LYS A 68 -17.13 -16.09 -1.65
CA LYS A 68 -15.94 -16.01 -2.54
C LYS A 68 -15.87 -17.10 -3.64
N ALA A 69 -16.98 -17.84 -3.90
CA ALA A 69 -16.98 -18.91 -4.90
C ALA A 69 -16.75 -18.40 -6.33
N ASN A 70 -17.05 -17.15 -6.60
CA ASN A 70 -16.83 -16.49 -7.89
C ASN A 70 -15.39 -15.95 -8.09
N ARG A 71 -14.52 -16.01 -7.05
CA ARG A 71 -13.14 -15.56 -7.18
C ARG A 71 -12.32 -16.56 -7.99
N PRO A 72 -11.55 -16.10 -9.01
CA PRO A 72 -10.64 -16.98 -9.70
C PRO A 72 -9.52 -17.45 -8.74
N PRO A 73 -8.97 -18.64 -8.96
CA PRO A 73 -7.84 -19.12 -8.18
C PRO A 73 -6.63 -18.17 -8.34
N MET A 74 -5.78 -18.13 -7.32
CA MET A 74 -4.53 -17.38 -7.39
C MET A 74 -3.68 -17.85 -8.59
N PRO A 75 -3.24 -16.93 -9.48
CA PRO A 75 -2.35 -17.29 -10.59
C PRO A 75 -1.12 -18.04 -10.11
N ASP A 76 -0.66 -19.04 -10.87
CA ASP A 76 0.49 -19.85 -10.48
C ASP A 76 1.77 -19.02 -10.34
N GLU A 77 1.97 -18.04 -11.23
CA GLU A 77 3.09 -17.10 -11.15
C GLU A 77 3.08 -16.28 -9.83
N LEU A 78 1.91 -15.92 -9.33
CA LEU A 78 1.78 -15.22 -8.05
C LEU A 78 2.01 -16.17 -6.88
N ARG A 79 1.50 -17.40 -6.98
CA ARG A 79 1.67 -18.44 -5.95
C ARG A 79 3.14 -18.75 -5.67
N LEU A 80 3.96 -18.81 -6.75
CA LEU A 80 5.41 -19.03 -6.63
C LEU A 80 6.15 -17.88 -5.93
N GLN A 81 5.56 -16.72 -5.86
CA GLN A 81 6.15 -15.53 -5.24
C GLN A 81 5.74 -15.32 -3.77
N LEU A 82 4.74 -16.04 -3.28
CA LEU A 82 4.21 -15.87 -1.92
C LEU A 82 5.24 -16.20 -0.84
N ASP A 83 5.87 -17.39 -0.91
CA ASP A 83 6.87 -17.81 0.08
C ASP A 83 8.12 -16.92 0.08
N PRO A 84 8.70 -16.52 -1.08
CA PRO A 84 9.74 -15.51 -1.12
C PRO A 84 9.37 -14.17 -0.44
N VAL A 85 8.15 -13.66 -0.67
CA VAL A 85 7.67 -12.43 -0.01
C VAL A 85 7.61 -12.62 1.50
N LYS A 86 7.03 -13.71 1.99
CA LYS A 86 6.96 -14.00 3.43
C LYS A 86 8.35 -14.14 4.06
N SER A 87 9.28 -14.77 3.37
CA SER A 87 10.68 -14.92 3.81
C SER A 87 11.36 -13.56 3.92
N ILE A 88 11.15 -12.66 2.96
CA ILE A 88 11.67 -11.30 2.99
C ILE A 88 11.07 -10.51 4.17
N CYS A 89 9.75 -10.60 4.41
CA CYS A 89 9.13 -9.94 5.57
C CYS A 89 9.81 -10.35 6.88
N ARG A 90 10.02 -11.66 7.08
CA ARG A 90 10.70 -12.19 8.27
C ARG A 90 12.17 -11.74 8.33
N ALA A 91 12.89 -11.76 7.21
CA ALA A 91 14.30 -11.37 7.16
C ALA A 91 14.49 -9.86 7.40
N ILE A 92 13.54 -8.99 6.98
CA ILE A 92 13.51 -7.56 7.33
C ILE A 92 13.29 -7.38 8.84
N GLY A 93 12.73 -8.39 9.50
CA GLY A 93 12.47 -8.42 10.94
C GLY A 93 11.02 -8.14 11.33
N PHE A 94 10.09 -8.12 10.39
CA PHE A 94 8.68 -7.90 10.70
C PHE A 94 8.03 -9.17 11.23
N PRO A 95 7.31 -9.12 12.36
CA PRO A 95 6.37 -10.16 12.74
C PRO A 95 5.40 -10.43 11.61
N LEU A 96 5.24 -11.70 11.25
CA LEU A 96 4.33 -12.13 10.20
C LEU A 96 3.33 -13.11 10.80
N ILE A 97 2.05 -12.76 10.68
CA ILE A 97 0.92 -13.53 11.22
C ILE A 97 0.09 -14.09 10.07
N GLU A 98 -0.28 -15.35 10.22
CA GLU A 98 -1.12 -16.10 9.29
C GLU A 98 -1.87 -17.14 10.13
N ILE A 99 -3.20 -17.05 10.20
CA ILE A 99 -4.03 -17.90 11.06
C ILE A 99 -5.04 -18.66 10.20
N GLU A 100 -5.05 -19.98 10.32
CA GLU A 100 -6.00 -20.82 9.59
C GLU A 100 -7.45 -20.63 10.08
N GLY A 101 -8.41 -20.79 9.17
CA GLY A 101 -9.84 -20.72 9.49
C GLY A 101 -10.43 -19.31 9.59
N VAL A 102 -9.60 -18.27 9.50
CA VAL A 102 -10.00 -16.86 9.48
C VAL A 102 -9.33 -16.12 8.32
N GLU A 103 -9.76 -14.91 8.03
CA GLU A 103 -9.16 -14.07 7.01
C GLU A 103 -8.14 -13.11 7.63
N ALA A 104 -7.23 -12.58 6.78
CA ALA A 104 -6.26 -11.56 7.21
C ALA A 104 -6.96 -10.37 7.88
N ASP A 105 -8.15 -9.99 7.39
CA ASP A 105 -8.93 -8.88 7.92
C ASP A 105 -9.36 -9.09 9.37
N ASP A 106 -9.73 -10.32 9.75
CA ASP A 106 -10.08 -10.68 11.13
C ASP A 106 -8.85 -10.59 12.05
N VAL A 107 -7.70 -11.03 11.55
CA VAL A 107 -6.43 -10.93 12.27
C VAL A 107 -6.03 -9.46 12.44
N ILE A 108 -6.15 -8.65 11.39
CA ILE A 108 -5.88 -7.21 11.44
C ILE A 108 -6.79 -6.52 12.45
N ALA A 109 -8.10 -6.85 12.45
CA ALA A 109 -9.06 -6.30 13.41
C ALA A 109 -8.70 -6.68 14.85
N THR A 110 -8.32 -7.93 15.07
CA THR A 110 -7.89 -8.40 16.40
C THR A 110 -6.64 -7.67 16.89
N ILE A 111 -5.60 -7.53 16.04
CA ILE A 111 -4.37 -6.80 16.39
C ILE A 111 -4.68 -5.31 16.64
N THR A 112 -5.56 -4.72 15.84
CA THR A 112 -5.99 -3.32 16.01
C THR A 112 -6.66 -3.10 17.38
N LYS A 113 -7.53 -4.04 17.81
CA LYS A 113 -8.14 -4.01 19.14
C LYS A 113 -7.10 -4.18 20.25
N MET A 114 -6.17 -5.14 20.12
CA MET A 114 -5.07 -5.30 21.07
C MET A 114 -4.22 -4.04 21.20
N ALA A 115 -3.92 -3.37 20.07
CA ALA A 115 -3.19 -2.11 20.06
C ALA A 115 -3.96 -1.01 20.83
N LYS A 116 -5.26 -0.88 20.60
CA LYS A 116 -6.14 0.06 21.30
C LYS A 116 -6.16 -0.22 22.81
N ASP A 117 -6.34 -1.48 23.21
CA ASP A 117 -6.36 -1.90 24.62
C ASP A 117 -5.01 -1.58 25.31
N ALA A 118 -3.90 -1.70 24.56
CA ALA A 118 -2.56 -1.36 25.01
C ALA A 118 -2.23 0.15 24.83
N LYS A 119 -3.19 0.98 24.40
CA LYS A 119 -3.07 2.45 24.18
C LYS A 119 -2.05 2.85 23.11
N TYR A 120 -1.87 2.01 22.12
CA TYR A 120 -1.13 2.35 20.90
C TYR A 120 -2.06 2.92 19.84
N LYS A 121 -1.56 3.92 19.11
CA LYS A 121 -2.20 4.35 17.86
C LYS A 121 -1.86 3.36 16.76
N CYS A 122 -2.85 3.01 15.96
CA CYS A 122 -2.73 2.02 14.91
C CYS A 122 -2.94 2.64 13.52
N VAL A 123 -2.04 2.35 12.60
CA VAL A 123 -2.22 2.64 11.18
C VAL A 123 -2.34 1.32 10.43
N VAL A 124 -3.49 1.06 9.84
CA VAL A 124 -3.73 -0.12 9.00
C VAL A 124 -3.43 0.24 7.55
N SER A 125 -2.45 -0.41 6.96
CA SER A 125 -2.07 -0.19 5.57
C SER A 125 -2.72 -1.23 4.66
N SER A 126 -3.89 -0.88 4.13
CA SER A 126 -4.68 -1.66 3.18
C SER A 126 -5.51 -0.75 2.27
N LEU A 127 -6.00 -1.31 1.16
CA LEU A 127 -6.98 -0.66 0.28
C LEU A 127 -8.38 -1.25 0.44
N ASP A 128 -8.51 -2.26 1.28
CA ASP A 128 -9.78 -2.94 1.47
C ASP A 128 -10.80 -2.02 2.15
N LYS A 129 -11.99 -1.93 1.54
CA LYS A 129 -13.07 -1.12 2.07
C LYS A 129 -13.65 -1.70 3.36
N ASP A 130 -13.53 -3.02 3.54
CA ASP A 130 -14.09 -3.71 4.69
C ASP A 130 -13.35 -3.33 5.97
N LEU A 131 -12.05 -3.07 5.86
CA LEU A 131 -11.23 -2.56 6.97
C LEU A 131 -11.56 -1.10 7.39
N MET A 132 -12.37 -0.37 6.60
CA MET A 132 -12.85 0.95 7.02
C MET A 132 -13.73 0.89 8.30
N GLN A 133 -14.24 -0.30 8.66
CA GLN A 133 -14.95 -0.55 9.93
C GLN A 133 -14.05 -0.27 11.15
N LEU A 134 -12.72 -0.38 11.00
CA LEU A 134 -11.74 -0.26 12.08
C LEU A 134 -11.34 1.19 12.37
N VAL A 135 -11.71 2.14 11.51
CA VAL A 135 -11.32 3.54 11.67
C VAL A 135 -12.01 4.12 12.88
N GLU A 136 -11.23 4.70 13.80
CA GLU A 136 -11.72 5.36 15.03
C GLU A 136 -10.71 6.44 15.44
N ASP A 137 -11.10 7.70 15.32
CA ASP A 137 -10.24 8.83 15.66
C ASP A 137 -10.09 9.00 17.19
N PRO A 138 -8.90 9.25 17.71
CA PRO A 138 -7.60 9.39 17.03
C PRO A 138 -6.76 8.09 17.03
N ASP A 139 -7.35 6.94 17.35
CA ASP A 139 -6.62 5.72 17.71
C ASP A 139 -6.29 4.85 16.50
N THR A 140 -7.19 4.76 15.53
CA THR A 140 -7.00 3.90 14.35
C THR A 140 -7.33 4.64 13.07
N THR A 141 -6.38 4.63 12.13
CA THR A 141 -6.55 5.15 10.77
C THR A 141 -6.18 4.10 9.73
N LEU A 142 -6.77 4.20 8.53
CA LEU A 142 -6.32 3.45 7.37
C LEU A 142 -5.42 4.30 6.48
N MET A 143 -4.40 3.68 5.89
CA MET A 143 -3.48 4.32 4.96
C MET A 143 -3.48 3.64 3.60
N ASN A 144 -3.78 4.43 2.56
CA ASN A 144 -3.52 4.07 1.19
C ASN A 144 -2.10 4.50 0.82
N THR A 145 -1.15 3.58 0.85
CA THR A 145 0.27 3.88 0.58
C THR A 145 0.57 4.28 -0.87
N MET A 146 -0.31 4.00 -1.84
CA MET A 146 -0.12 4.45 -3.22
C MET A 146 -0.37 5.94 -3.41
N LYS A 147 -1.36 6.46 -2.69
CA LYS A 147 -1.77 7.87 -2.78
C LYS A 147 -1.27 8.69 -1.60
N HIS A 148 -0.56 8.07 -0.66
CA HIS A 148 -0.22 8.67 0.64
C HIS A 148 -1.44 9.30 1.33
N GLU A 149 -2.60 8.64 1.19
CA GLU A 149 -3.88 9.12 1.70
C GLU A 149 -4.23 8.38 2.99
N ILE A 150 -4.50 9.15 4.04
CA ILE A 150 -4.94 8.60 5.33
C ILE A 150 -6.46 8.77 5.42
N PHE A 151 -7.15 7.67 5.75
CA PHE A 151 -8.57 7.64 6.03
C PHE A 151 -8.78 7.70 7.55
N ASN A 152 -9.30 8.83 8.00
CA ASN A 152 -9.86 9.07 9.31
C ASN A 152 -11.40 8.99 9.21
N GLU A 153 -12.12 9.21 10.32
CA GLU A 153 -13.60 9.16 10.33
C GLU A 153 -14.25 10.13 9.33
N GLU A 154 -13.70 11.34 9.19
CA GLU A 154 -14.20 12.35 8.25
C GLU A 154 -14.09 11.86 6.79
N LYS A 155 -12.94 11.36 6.40
CA LYS A 155 -12.73 10.84 5.03
C LYS A 155 -13.51 9.57 4.73
N VAL A 156 -13.73 8.71 5.72
CA VAL A 156 -14.65 7.57 5.58
C VAL A 156 -16.05 8.08 5.30
N PHE A 157 -16.53 9.07 6.05
CA PHE A 157 -17.83 9.67 5.83
C PHE A 157 -17.94 10.36 4.47
N GLU A 158 -16.95 11.12 4.06
CA GLU A 158 -16.91 11.74 2.71
C GLU A 158 -17.01 10.71 1.59
N LYS A 159 -16.30 9.59 1.73
CA LYS A 159 -16.25 8.56 0.70
C LYS A 159 -17.49 7.68 0.65
N PHE A 160 -18.00 7.28 1.81
CA PHE A 160 -19.07 6.29 1.90
C PHE A 160 -20.44 6.88 2.26
N GLY A 161 -20.48 8.09 2.80
CA GLY A 161 -21.71 8.74 3.28
C GLY A 161 -22.21 8.17 4.60
N VAL A 162 -21.41 7.36 5.28
CA VAL A 162 -21.68 6.76 6.60
C VAL A 162 -20.45 6.84 7.49
N LYS A 163 -20.64 6.74 8.80
CA LYS A 163 -19.55 6.67 9.77
C LYS A 163 -18.86 5.30 9.74
N PRO A 164 -17.61 5.18 10.21
CA PRO A 164 -16.90 3.89 10.25
C PRO A 164 -17.70 2.76 10.91
N ASN A 165 -18.32 3.03 12.04
CA ASN A 165 -19.15 2.05 12.76
C ASN A 165 -20.45 1.63 12.03
N GLN A 166 -20.79 2.30 10.92
CA GLN A 166 -21.92 1.96 10.05
C GLN A 166 -21.47 1.25 8.75
N ILE A 167 -20.17 1.12 8.50
CA ILE A 167 -19.64 0.46 7.29
C ILE A 167 -20.11 -0.98 7.21
N ARG A 168 -20.05 -1.74 8.31
CA ARG A 168 -20.56 -3.12 8.40
C ARG A 168 -22.02 -3.19 7.96
N ASP A 169 -22.85 -2.34 8.51
CA ASP A 169 -24.29 -2.31 8.24
C ASP A 169 -24.57 -1.90 6.78
N MET A 170 -23.78 -0.99 6.24
CA MET A 170 -23.84 -0.60 4.84
C MET A 170 -23.48 -1.76 3.93
N LEU A 171 -22.41 -2.49 4.23
CA LEU A 171 -21.99 -3.66 3.46
C LEU A 171 -23.04 -4.78 3.50
N ALA A 172 -23.68 -5.02 4.65
CA ALA A 172 -24.74 -5.99 4.78
C ALA A 172 -25.98 -5.65 3.91
N LEU A 173 -26.31 -4.33 3.79
CA LEU A 173 -27.40 -3.86 2.94
C LEU A 173 -27.06 -3.88 1.46
N VAL A 174 -25.87 -3.42 1.09
CA VAL A 174 -25.44 -3.31 -0.32
C VAL A 174 -25.00 -4.65 -0.88
N GLY A 175 -24.45 -5.52 -0.03
CA GLY A 175 -23.74 -6.72 -0.43
C GLY A 175 -22.35 -6.43 -0.98
N ASP A 176 -21.65 -7.50 -1.33
CA ASP A 176 -20.34 -7.43 -1.98
C ASP A 176 -20.25 -8.45 -3.11
N SER A 177 -20.22 -7.96 -4.34
CA SER A 177 -20.11 -8.82 -5.52
C SER A 177 -18.74 -9.49 -5.63
N SER A 178 -17.67 -8.90 -5.08
CA SER A 178 -16.32 -9.50 -5.08
C SER A 178 -16.25 -10.71 -4.15
N ASP A 179 -17.03 -10.69 -3.07
CA ASP A 179 -17.11 -11.76 -2.08
C ASP A 179 -18.34 -12.65 -2.26
N ASN A 180 -19.10 -12.39 -3.32
CA ASN A 180 -20.34 -13.10 -3.62
C ASN A 180 -21.38 -12.99 -2.48
N ILE A 181 -21.40 -11.86 -1.78
CA ILE A 181 -22.39 -11.57 -0.73
C ILE A 181 -23.56 -10.84 -1.36
N PRO A 182 -24.78 -11.44 -1.38
CA PRO A 182 -25.95 -10.79 -1.93
C PRO A 182 -26.41 -9.66 -0.99
N GLY A 183 -26.58 -8.47 -1.55
CA GLY A 183 -27.24 -7.36 -0.84
C GLY A 183 -28.74 -7.33 -1.09
N VAL A 184 -29.39 -6.30 -0.52
CA VAL A 184 -30.80 -6.01 -0.84
C VAL A 184 -30.90 -5.56 -2.31
N PRO A 185 -31.72 -6.21 -3.14
CA PRO A 185 -31.81 -5.90 -4.58
C PRO A 185 -32.12 -4.42 -4.83
N LYS A 186 -31.40 -3.79 -5.75
CA LYS A 186 -31.48 -2.35 -6.11
C LYS A 186 -31.09 -1.36 -4.97
N VAL A 187 -30.53 -1.83 -3.88
CA VAL A 187 -29.96 -0.99 -2.83
C VAL A 187 -28.45 -0.86 -3.07
N GLY A 188 -28.02 0.33 -3.43
CA GLY A 188 -26.60 0.68 -3.56
C GLY A 188 -26.17 1.58 -2.40
N GLN A 189 -24.89 1.94 -2.39
CA GLN A 189 -24.25 2.72 -1.33
C GLN A 189 -25.07 3.98 -0.92
N LYS A 190 -25.53 4.76 -1.89
CA LYS A 190 -26.31 5.98 -1.60
C LYS A 190 -27.63 5.71 -0.86
N THR A 191 -28.32 4.63 -1.22
CA THR A 191 -29.59 4.24 -0.59
C THR A 191 -29.34 3.72 0.82
N ALA A 192 -28.35 2.84 0.99
CA ALA A 192 -27.95 2.32 2.29
C ALA A 192 -27.47 3.43 3.22
N ALA A 193 -26.62 4.35 2.74
CA ALA A 193 -26.17 5.50 3.51
C ALA A 193 -27.32 6.40 3.96
N LYS A 194 -28.30 6.68 3.07
CA LYS A 194 -29.49 7.44 3.43
C LYS A 194 -30.25 6.78 4.58
N TRP A 195 -30.49 5.47 4.49
CA TRP A 195 -31.22 4.73 5.52
C TRP A 195 -30.46 4.70 6.84
N LEU A 196 -29.15 4.44 6.82
CA LEU A 196 -28.33 4.39 8.02
C LEU A 196 -28.20 5.76 8.70
N ASN A 197 -28.18 6.85 7.95
CA ASN A 197 -28.20 8.19 8.51
C ASN A 197 -29.58 8.56 9.09
N GLU A 198 -30.67 8.06 8.51
CA GLU A 198 -32.05 8.31 8.97
C GLU A 198 -32.41 7.46 10.20
N TYR A 199 -32.00 6.18 10.20
CA TYR A 199 -32.39 5.21 11.24
C TYR A 199 -31.24 4.77 12.13
N SER A 200 -30.07 5.38 12.01
CA SER A 200 -28.86 5.23 12.82
C SER A 200 -28.04 3.94 12.58
N ASN A 201 -28.67 2.78 12.41
CA ASN A 201 -28.03 1.49 12.21
C ASN A 201 -28.96 0.52 11.49
N LEU A 202 -28.46 -0.70 11.18
CA LEU A 202 -29.24 -1.72 10.48
C LEU A 202 -30.50 -2.14 11.25
N ASP A 203 -30.41 -2.27 12.57
CA ASP A 203 -31.57 -2.60 13.40
C ASP A 203 -32.67 -1.55 13.29
N GLY A 204 -32.27 -0.25 13.26
CA GLY A 204 -33.19 0.85 13.01
C GLY A 204 -33.83 0.77 11.63
N VAL A 205 -33.06 0.43 10.61
CA VAL A 205 -33.57 0.22 9.23
C VAL A 205 -34.57 -0.94 9.20
N ILE A 206 -34.26 -2.06 9.83
CA ILE A 206 -35.13 -3.26 9.90
C ILE A 206 -36.45 -2.91 10.63
N LYS A 207 -36.39 -2.25 11.80
CA LYS A 207 -37.56 -1.85 12.58
C LYS A 207 -38.50 -0.92 11.82
N ASN A 208 -37.95 -0.13 10.90
CA ASN A 208 -38.71 0.85 10.12
C ASN A 208 -38.93 0.40 8.66
N ALA A 209 -38.68 -0.87 8.33
CA ALA A 209 -38.77 -1.38 6.97
C ALA A 209 -40.16 -1.14 6.32
N ASP A 210 -41.24 -1.14 7.11
CA ASP A 210 -42.61 -0.87 6.64
C ASP A 210 -42.84 0.60 6.27
N LEU A 211 -42.04 1.51 6.78
CA LEU A 211 -42.10 2.94 6.46
C LEU A 211 -41.35 3.28 5.18
N ILE A 212 -40.43 2.41 4.74
CA ILE A 212 -39.65 2.58 3.52
C ILE A 212 -40.49 2.19 2.31
N LYS A 213 -40.88 3.20 1.53
CA LYS A 213 -41.78 3.04 0.38
C LYS A 213 -41.05 2.68 -0.91
N GLY A 214 -41.80 2.14 -1.86
CA GLY A 214 -41.33 1.83 -3.23
C GLY A 214 -40.55 0.52 -3.32
N VAL A 215 -40.07 0.23 -4.51
CA VAL A 215 -39.44 -1.07 -4.85
C VAL A 215 -38.27 -1.43 -3.92
N VAL A 216 -37.49 -0.45 -3.47
CA VAL A 216 -36.36 -0.73 -2.56
C VAL A 216 -36.84 -1.11 -1.15
N GLY A 217 -37.97 -0.55 -0.68
CA GLY A 217 -38.59 -0.95 0.58
C GLY A 217 -39.21 -2.35 0.50
N ASP A 218 -39.85 -2.69 -0.65
CA ASP A 218 -40.34 -4.05 -0.88
C ASP A 218 -39.21 -5.05 -0.91
N ASN A 219 -38.11 -4.73 -1.60
CA ASN A 219 -36.92 -5.56 -1.65
C ASN A 219 -36.28 -5.74 -0.25
N LEU A 220 -36.20 -4.66 0.55
CA LEU A 220 -35.69 -4.75 1.93
C LEU A 220 -36.51 -5.76 2.74
N ARG A 221 -37.86 -5.62 2.75
CA ARG A 221 -38.75 -6.55 3.48
C ARG A 221 -38.59 -8.00 3.03
N ASN A 222 -38.40 -8.23 1.74
CA ASN A 222 -38.19 -9.56 1.19
C ASN A 222 -36.82 -10.16 1.54
N SER A 223 -35.83 -9.31 1.86
CA SER A 223 -34.45 -9.71 2.17
C SER A 223 -34.17 -9.80 3.69
N LEU A 224 -35.11 -9.48 4.56
CA LEU A 224 -34.91 -9.42 6.02
C LEU A 224 -34.33 -10.72 6.59
N SER A 225 -34.77 -11.89 6.10
CA SER A 225 -34.27 -13.18 6.55
C SER A 225 -32.80 -13.45 6.23
N GLU A 226 -32.26 -12.74 5.25
CA GLU A 226 -30.88 -12.94 4.77
C GLU A 226 -29.91 -11.91 5.37
N LEU A 227 -30.43 -10.79 5.90
CA LEU A 227 -29.60 -9.71 6.38
C LEU A 227 -28.70 -10.11 7.54
N GLN A 228 -29.18 -10.98 8.47
CA GLN A 228 -28.35 -11.46 9.57
C GLN A 228 -27.14 -12.24 9.04
N ARG A 229 -27.34 -13.16 8.08
CA ARG A 229 -26.25 -13.87 7.43
C ARG A 229 -25.26 -12.88 6.78
N ASN A 230 -25.76 -11.85 6.11
CA ASN A 230 -24.90 -10.86 5.49
C ASN A 230 -24.08 -10.09 6.54
N VAL A 231 -24.69 -9.71 7.67
CA VAL A 231 -23.96 -9.12 8.82
C VAL A 231 -22.84 -10.03 9.29
N ASP A 232 -23.13 -11.34 9.48
CA ASP A 232 -22.14 -12.29 9.95
C ASP A 232 -20.97 -12.45 8.96
N LEU A 233 -21.24 -12.35 7.65
CA LEU A 233 -20.23 -12.44 6.59
C LEU A 233 -19.33 -11.21 6.51
N VAL A 234 -19.87 -9.99 6.73
CA VAL A 234 -19.13 -8.73 6.60
C VAL A 234 -18.53 -8.24 7.93
N SER A 235 -18.90 -8.88 9.04
CA SER A 235 -18.34 -8.55 10.36
C SER A 235 -16.92 -9.06 10.50
N LEU A 236 -16.06 -8.22 11.02
CA LEU A 236 -14.70 -8.60 11.37
C LEU A 236 -14.65 -9.20 12.77
N LYS A 237 -13.91 -10.31 12.94
CA LYS A 237 -13.62 -10.86 14.27
C LYS A 237 -12.50 -10.08 14.92
N GLU A 238 -12.68 -9.73 16.18
CA GLU A 238 -11.71 -8.98 16.97
C GLU A 238 -11.14 -9.79 18.15
N ASP A 239 -11.34 -11.10 18.12
CA ASP A 239 -11.03 -12.03 19.20
C ASP A 239 -10.35 -13.33 18.69
N VAL A 240 -9.66 -13.24 17.55
CA VAL A 240 -8.91 -14.35 16.97
C VAL A 240 -7.75 -14.71 17.90
N ASP A 241 -7.58 -16.00 18.22
CA ASP A 241 -6.39 -16.46 18.92
C ASP A 241 -5.18 -16.42 18.00
N LEU A 242 -4.29 -15.47 18.26
CA LEU A 242 -3.08 -15.25 17.47
C LEU A 242 -1.92 -16.18 17.87
N ASN A 243 -2.05 -16.93 18.95
CA ASN A 243 -1.00 -17.78 19.54
C ASN A 243 0.30 -17.02 19.88
N VAL A 244 0.25 -15.68 20.00
CA VAL A 244 1.36 -14.79 20.34
C VAL A 244 0.87 -13.67 21.25
N ASN A 245 1.78 -13.14 22.09
CA ASN A 245 1.47 -11.98 22.92
C ASN A 245 1.64 -10.69 22.10
N PHE A 246 0.90 -9.65 22.45
CA PHE A 246 0.98 -8.37 21.75
C PHE A 246 2.39 -7.76 21.80
N GLU A 247 3.09 -7.85 22.92
CA GLU A 247 4.46 -7.36 23.09
C GLU A 247 5.47 -8.03 22.16
N ASP A 248 5.22 -9.30 21.78
CA ASP A 248 6.09 -10.00 20.83
C ASP A 248 5.86 -9.50 19.40
N LEU A 249 4.65 -9.03 19.09
CA LEU A 249 4.33 -8.39 17.80
C LEU A 249 4.98 -7.02 17.63
N LEU A 250 5.44 -6.38 18.69
CA LEU A 250 6.10 -5.08 18.62
C LEU A 250 7.62 -5.20 18.38
N LYS A 251 8.17 -6.42 18.43
CA LYS A 251 9.62 -6.65 18.32
C LYS A 251 10.03 -6.82 16.85
N LEU A 252 11.02 -6.05 16.44
CA LEU A 252 11.68 -6.22 15.15
C LEU A 252 12.89 -7.14 15.33
N ASN A 253 12.94 -8.24 14.58
CA ASN A 253 14.03 -9.22 14.62
C ASN A 253 14.68 -9.37 13.24
N PRO A 254 15.46 -8.39 12.76
CA PRO A 254 16.05 -8.43 11.42
C PRO A 254 17.16 -9.49 11.32
N ASN A 255 17.17 -10.24 10.22
CA ASN A 255 18.22 -11.17 9.85
C ASN A 255 18.82 -10.75 8.50
N GLN A 256 19.89 -9.97 8.56
CA GLN A 256 20.53 -9.43 7.36
C GLN A 256 21.19 -10.52 6.51
N GLU A 257 21.77 -11.56 7.12
CA GLU A 257 22.42 -12.65 6.37
C GLU A 257 21.40 -13.42 5.53
N GLU A 258 20.23 -13.72 6.11
CA GLU A 258 19.15 -14.37 5.40
C GLU A 258 18.56 -13.46 4.29
N LEU A 259 18.44 -12.16 4.55
CA LEU A 259 17.97 -11.19 3.57
C LEU A 259 18.93 -11.09 2.38
N ASP A 260 20.23 -11.02 2.63
CA ASP A 260 21.26 -10.97 1.59
C ASP A 260 21.29 -12.26 0.75
N LYS A 261 21.08 -13.43 1.40
CA LYS A 261 20.95 -14.71 0.72
C LYS A 261 19.72 -14.76 -0.18
N ILE A 262 18.54 -14.36 0.32
CA ILE A 262 17.30 -14.32 -0.46
C ILE A 262 17.48 -13.39 -1.67
N PHE A 263 18.09 -12.21 -1.48
CA PHE A 263 18.35 -11.26 -2.58
C PHE A 263 19.25 -11.83 -3.63
N LYS A 264 20.30 -12.55 -3.22
CA LYS A 264 21.21 -13.25 -4.16
C LYS A 264 20.47 -14.34 -4.95
N ASP A 265 19.65 -15.15 -4.28
CA ASP A 265 18.90 -16.23 -4.93
C ASP A 265 17.84 -15.69 -5.91
N LEU A 266 17.26 -14.54 -5.63
CA LEU A 266 16.29 -13.84 -6.49
C LEU A 266 16.95 -12.90 -7.51
N GLU A 267 18.28 -12.85 -7.56
CA GLU A 267 19.04 -11.93 -8.42
C GLU A 267 18.69 -10.45 -8.23
N PHE A 268 18.33 -10.08 -6.99
CA PHE A 268 18.10 -8.69 -6.63
C PHE A 268 19.41 -7.99 -6.30
N ALA A 269 19.49 -6.69 -6.61
CA ALA A 269 20.60 -5.87 -6.14
C ALA A 269 20.62 -5.85 -4.60
N PRO A 270 21.80 -5.92 -3.95
CA PRO A 270 21.92 -5.83 -2.51
C PRO A 270 21.26 -4.54 -2.00
N ILE A 271 20.60 -4.62 -0.84
CA ILE A 271 20.19 -3.41 -0.13
C ILE A 271 21.50 -2.78 0.36
N ASN A 272 21.97 -1.76 -0.33
CA ASN A 272 23.16 -1.07 0.10
C ASN A 272 22.93 -0.55 1.52
N LYS A 273 23.64 -1.17 2.49
CA LYS A 273 23.97 -0.52 3.74
C LYS A 273 24.75 0.73 3.33
N ASP A 274 24.23 1.89 3.71
CA ASP A 274 24.97 3.15 3.61
C ASP A 274 25.30 3.65 2.18
N LYS A 275 24.27 4.11 1.46
CA LYS A 275 24.56 5.14 0.45
C LYS A 275 24.97 6.49 1.09
N ASP A 276 24.90 6.59 2.42
CA ASP A 276 25.36 7.79 3.13
C ASP A 276 26.80 7.70 3.62
N GLU A 277 27.43 6.50 3.63
CA GLU A 277 28.86 6.39 3.92
C GLU A 277 29.58 5.68 2.77
N GLN A 278 30.32 6.48 2.01
CA GLN A 278 31.27 6.05 0.99
C GLN A 278 30.68 5.58 -0.37
N ALA A 279 29.91 6.43 -1.05
CA ALA A 279 30.27 6.54 -2.47
C ALA A 279 31.74 6.95 -2.50
N PRO A 280 32.65 6.18 -3.15
CA PRO A 280 34.00 6.67 -3.32
C PRO A 280 33.84 8.07 -3.91
N LYS A 281 34.43 9.08 -3.26
CA LYS A 281 34.53 10.42 -3.84
C LYS A 281 35.27 10.20 -5.15
N LYS A 282 34.55 9.84 -6.21
CA LYS A 282 35.12 9.88 -7.55
C LYS A 282 35.48 11.32 -7.73
N ASN A 283 36.75 11.62 -7.78
CA ASN A 283 37.31 12.96 -8.01
C ASN A 283 36.83 13.42 -9.39
N GLY A 284 35.56 13.72 -9.51
CA GLY A 284 34.96 14.26 -10.72
C GLY A 284 35.28 15.72 -10.86
N LYS A 285 35.58 16.17 -12.07
CA LYS A 285 35.73 17.58 -12.41
C LYS A 285 34.36 18.18 -12.72
N TYR A 286 33.65 18.57 -11.66
CA TYR A 286 32.33 19.20 -11.80
C TYR A 286 32.44 20.71 -11.58
N GLN A 287 31.79 21.51 -12.43
CA GLN A 287 31.86 22.96 -12.41
C GLN A 287 30.48 23.58 -12.57
N THR A 288 30.16 24.59 -11.74
CA THR A 288 29.02 25.47 -12.02
C THR A 288 29.51 26.62 -12.91
N VAL A 289 28.87 26.79 -14.06
CA VAL A 289 29.23 27.81 -15.05
C VAL A 289 28.47 29.07 -14.73
N LEU A 290 29.20 30.06 -14.16
CA LEU A 290 28.62 31.35 -13.79
C LEU A 290 29.18 32.49 -14.64
N SER A 291 30.18 32.23 -15.51
CA SER A 291 30.79 33.25 -16.35
C SER A 291 30.73 32.90 -17.83
N LYS A 292 30.71 33.93 -18.69
CA LYS A 292 30.79 33.78 -20.15
C LYS A 292 32.07 33.09 -20.59
N LYS A 293 33.17 33.27 -19.85
CA LYS A 293 34.45 32.62 -20.11
C LYS A 293 34.35 31.10 -19.90
N ASP A 294 33.75 30.69 -18.80
CA ASP A 294 33.57 29.27 -18.50
C ASP A 294 32.60 28.62 -19.47
N LEU A 295 31.51 29.31 -19.84
CA LEU A 295 30.57 28.83 -20.84
C LEU A 295 31.28 28.56 -22.17
N ASN A 296 32.10 29.51 -22.65
CA ASN A 296 32.86 29.35 -23.88
C ASN A 296 33.86 28.18 -23.80
N SER A 297 34.46 27.97 -22.62
CA SER A 297 35.34 26.82 -22.41
C SER A 297 34.60 25.51 -22.58
N TRP A 298 33.40 25.38 -21.98
CA TRP A 298 32.56 24.19 -22.13
C TRP A 298 32.02 24.01 -23.56
N ILE A 299 31.61 25.07 -24.25
CA ILE A 299 31.22 25.00 -25.64
C ILE A 299 32.37 24.44 -26.51
N ASN A 300 33.62 24.88 -26.25
CA ASN A 300 34.77 24.36 -26.97
C ASN A 300 35.11 22.89 -26.64
N LYS A 301 34.86 22.45 -25.42
CA LYS A 301 34.99 21.03 -25.04
C LYS A 301 33.95 20.17 -25.78
N ILE A 302 32.69 20.61 -25.81
CA ILE A 302 31.60 19.93 -26.50
C ILE A 302 31.91 19.82 -28.01
N LYS A 303 32.38 20.91 -28.65
CA LYS A 303 32.74 20.90 -30.08
C LYS A 303 33.86 19.92 -30.42
N LYS A 304 34.72 19.60 -29.43
CA LYS A 304 35.85 18.68 -29.60
C LYS A 304 35.48 17.23 -29.21
N SER A 305 34.41 17.04 -28.51
CA SER A 305 33.95 15.69 -28.09
C SER A 305 33.24 14.97 -29.24
N LYS A 306 33.33 13.65 -29.28
CA LYS A 306 32.55 12.80 -30.22
C LYS A 306 31.10 12.66 -29.82
N ALA A 307 30.82 12.78 -28.54
CA ALA A 307 29.48 12.72 -27.96
C ALA A 307 29.48 13.51 -26.65
N PHE A 308 28.32 14.01 -26.25
CA PHE A 308 28.12 14.63 -24.95
C PHE A 308 26.74 14.27 -24.42
N ALA A 309 26.59 14.27 -23.11
CA ALA A 309 25.29 14.14 -22.45
C ALA A 309 24.77 15.52 -22.07
N ILE A 310 23.45 15.71 -22.20
CA ILE A 310 22.73 16.91 -21.78
C ILE A 310 21.52 16.49 -20.97
N ASP A 311 21.26 17.24 -19.90
CA ASP A 311 20.06 17.12 -19.09
C ASP A 311 19.56 18.51 -18.70
N THR A 312 18.25 18.65 -18.46
CA THR A 312 17.62 19.94 -18.17
C THR A 312 16.86 19.87 -16.86
N GLU A 313 17.04 20.89 -16.02
CA GLU A 313 16.31 21.08 -14.78
C GLU A 313 15.19 22.10 -14.98
N THR A 314 14.00 21.77 -14.48
CA THR A 314 12.80 22.60 -14.60
C THR A 314 12.10 22.78 -13.24
N ASP A 315 11.27 23.82 -13.11
CA ASP A 315 10.50 24.13 -11.90
C ASP A 315 9.22 23.30 -11.75
N SER A 316 8.86 22.51 -12.76
CA SER A 316 7.64 21.70 -12.77
C SER A 316 7.80 20.44 -13.62
N VAL A 317 7.08 19.38 -13.28
CA VAL A 317 6.94 18.15 -14.08
C VAL A 317 5.94 18.33 -15.24
N GLN A 318 5.21 19.44 -15.30
CA GLN A 318 4.29 19.76 -16.40
C GLN A 318 5.06 20.37 -17.56
N THR A 319 5.38 19.58 -18.56
CA THR A 319 6.25 19.93 -19.69
C THR A 319 5.82 21.17 -20.49
N VAL A 320 4.52 21.51 -20.52
CA VAL A 320 3.99 22.64 -21.30
C VAL A 320 4.14 23.97 -20.57
N SER A 321 4.20 23.99 -19.24
CA SER A 321 4.26 25.20 -18.40
C SER A 321 5.54 25.32 -17.58
N ALA A 322 6.43 24.33 -17.66
CA ALA A 322 7.68 24.33 -16.91
C ALA A 322 8.68 25.34 -17.42
N ASN A 323 9.25 26.13 -16.51
CA ASN A 323 10.37 27.00 -16.81
C ASN A 323 11.69 26.26 -16.64
N MET A 324 12.63 26.48 -17.53
CA MET A 324 13.97 25.90 -17.44
C MET A 324 14.78 26.61 -16.36
N LEU A 325 15.25 25.87 -15.36
CA LEU A 325 16.10 26.38 -14.27
C LEU A 325 17.58 26.23 -14.57
N GLY A 326 17.98 25.24 -15.33
CA GLY A 326 19.38 25.00 -15.66
C GLY A 326 19.60 23.87 -16.67
N ILE A 327 20.85 23.77 -17.13
CA ILE A 327 21.29 22.70 -18.03
C ILE A 327 22.54 22.05 -17.45
N SER A 328 22.53 20.72 -17.38
CA SER A 328 23.68 19.89 -17.04
C SER A 328 24.31 19.34 -18.32
N LEU A 329 25.64 19.39 -18.43
CA LEU A 329 26.41 18.89 -19.57
C LEU A 329 27.56 18.00 -19.10
N SER A 330 27.84 16.92 -19.84
CA SER A 330 28.99 16.07 -19.63
C SER A 330 29.63 15.68 -20.95
N VAL A 331 30.95 15.65 -21.02
CA VAL A 331 31.73 15.31 -22.22
C VAL A 331 32.57 14.05 -22.04
N ALA A 332 32.72 13.59 -20.80
CA ALA A 332 33.47 12.39 -20.44
C ALA A 332 33.02 11.88 -19.07
N GLU A 333 33.35 10.62 -18.74
CA GLU A 333 33.11 10.05 -17.42
C GLU A 333 33.77 10.90 -16.33
N ASN A 334 32.99 11.24 -15.29
CA ASN A 334 33.40 12.09 -14.15
C ASN A 334 33.80 13.55 -14.54
N GLU A 335 33.38 14.06 -15.71
CA GLU A 335 33.57 15.45 -16.09
C GLU A 335 32.23 16.08 -16.54
N GLY A 336 31.76 17.09 -15.85
CA GLY A 336 30.47 17.73 -16.14
C GLY A 336 30.38 19.17 -15.65
N CYS A 337 29.37 19.91 -16.16
CA CYS A 337 29.04 21.21 -15.65
C CYS A 337 27.54 21.43 -15.54
N TYR A 338 27.17 22.36 -14.69
CA TYR A 338 25.82 22.89 -14.54
C TYR A 338 25.80 24.37 -14.93
N ILE A 339 24.86 24.74 -15.77
CA ILE A 339 24.65 26.09 -16.25
C ILE A 339 23.30 26.57 -15.72
N PRO A 340 23.24 27.41 -14.67
CA PRO A 340 21.99 27.99 -14.20
C PRO A 340 21.46 29.01 -15.20
N ILE A 341 20.14 28.94 -15.50
CA ILE A 341 19.46 29.82 -16.45
C ILE A 341 18.38 30.66 -15.73
N GLY A 342 17.72 30.07 -14.70
CA GLY A 342 16.67 30.76 -13.95
C GLY A 342 17.16 31.50 -12.71
N PRO A 343 16.31 32.29 -12.03
CA PRO A 343 16.65 32.92 -10.77
C PRO A 343 16.95 31.88 -9.70
N VAL A 344 18.20 31.86 -9.25
CA VAL A 344 18.68 30.89 -8.25
C VAL A 344 18.35 31.40 -6.86
N SER A 345 17.30 30.87 -6.24
CA SER A 345 17.13 30.96 -4.80
C SER A 345 17.97 29.85 -4.17
N TYR A 346 19.04 30.20 -3.48
CA TYR A 346 19.96 29.26 -2.84
C TYR A 346 19.29 28.58 -1.64
N THR A 347 18.72 27.37 -1.82
CA THR A 347 18.58 26.38 -0.77
C THR A 347 18.66 24.99 -1.37
N HIS A 348 19.78 24.28 -1.10
CA HIS A 348 20.00 22.84 -1.29
C HIS A 348 19.95 22.31 -2.74
N LEU A 349 21.01 22.52 -3.50
CA LEU A 349 21.37 21.73 -4.67
C LEU A 349 22.18 20.50 -4.23
N THR A 350 21.52 19.39 -4.04
CA THR A 350 22.17 18.08 -4.10
C THR A 350 22.08 17.59 -5.55
N LEU A 351 23.21 17.50 -6.22
CA LEU A 351 23.31 16.89 -7.55
C LEU A 351 22.88 15.42 -7.49
N PRO A 352 22.02 14.91 -8.38
CA PRO A 352 21.77 13.49 -8.47
C PRO A 352 23.06 12.76 -8.89
N THR A 353 23.49 11.81 -8.05
CA THR A 353 24.77 11.11 -8.19
C THR A 353 24.75 9.92 -9.12
N SER A 354 23.77 9.77 -10.00
CA SER A 354 23.78 8.69 -10.99
C SER A 354 23.04 9.06 -12.26
N PRO A 355 23.66 8.96 -13.44
CA PRO A 355 22.93 8.95 -14.69
C PRO A 355 22.11 7.68 -14.79
N LYS A 356 20.81 7.80 -15.03
CA LYS A 356 20.03 6.67 -15.56
C LYS A 356 20.40 6.51 -17.03
N VAL A 357 21.01 5.38 -17.36
CA VAL A 357 21.11 4.86 -18.74
C VAL A 357 19.84 4.11 -19.05
#